data_4a774d61eaf351029c48620b34ba0606
#
_entry.id   4a774d61eaf351029c48620b34ba0606
#
_cell.length_a   1.000
_cell.length_b   1.000
_cell.length_c   1.000
_cell.angle_alpha   90.00
_cell.angle_beta   90.00
_cell.angle_gamma   90.00
#
_symmetry.space_group_name_H-M   'P 1'
#
loop_
_entity.id
_entity.type
_entity.pdbx_description
1 polymer ?
#
loop_
_entity_poly.entity_id
_entity_poly.type
_entity_poly.pdbx_seq_one_letter_code
_entity_poly.pdbx_strand_id
1 'polypeptide(L)'
;MLYLRNICRLETERAYTLSYVDNFAITVTLNLAKTNCKKLEGIALELISRAKEATISFNTSKTELIHFHRKRTTIEEGLKLGDVEIPPKPLVRWLGVFLDSKLTFKQHVEIRISKAKAAFYLIRRLGNI
;
A
#
# COMPACT_ATOMS: atom_id res chain seq x y z
N MET A 1 -15.45 5.80 -15.22
CA MET A 1 -13.99 5.57 -15.35
C MET A 1 -13.15 6.81 -15.63
N LEU A 2 -13.65 7.83 -16.33
CA LEU A 2 -12.93 9.12 -16.57
C LEU A 2 -12.80 9.99 -15.29
N TYR A 3 -13.66 9.83 -14.32
CA TYR A 3 -13.74 10.65 -13.11
C TYR A 3 -12.56 10.40 -12.14
N LEU A 4 -12.12 9.15 -11.98
CA LEU A 4 -11.00 8.79 -11.11
C LEU A 4 -9.64 9.26 -11.67
N ARG A 5 -9.51 9.37 -12.98
CA ARG A 5 -8.26 9.79 -13.63
C ARG A 5 -7.87 11.24 -13.28
N ASN A 6 -8.84 12.12 -13.10
CA ASN A 6 -8.59 13.52 -12.72
C ASN A 6 -8.25 13.67 -11.23
N ILE A 7 -8.78 12.77 -10.37
CA ILE A 7 -8.48 12.76 -8.94
C ILE A 7 -7.05 12.23 -8.70
N CYS A 8 -6.63 11.24 -9.48
CA CYS A 8 -5.34 10.54 -9.30
C CYS A 8 -4.13 11.26 -9.92
N ARG A 9 -4.33 12.33 -10.68
CA ARG A 9 -3.24 13.04 -11.37
C ARG A 9 -2.55 14.05 -10.45
N LEU A 10 -2.02 13.58 -9.31
CA LEU A 10 -1.15 14.32 -8.41
C LEU A 10 0.31 13.86 -8.62
N GLU A 11 0.79 13.98 -9.85
CA GLU A 11 2.19 13.73 -10.16
C GLU A 11 2.98 14.98 -9.81
N THR A 12 3.76 14.88 -8.75
CA THR A 12 4.80 15.84 -8.41
C THR A 12 6.16 15.19 -8.58
N GLU A 13 7.20 15.99 -8.70
CA GLU A 13 8.56 15.47 -8.79
C GLU A 13 8.85 14.48 -7.64
N ARG A 14 9.20 13.22 -8.00
CA ARG A 14 9.48 12.12 -7.07
C ARG A 14 8.28 11.62 -6.24
N ALA A 15 7.06 11.87 -6.68
CA ALA A 15 5.86 11.29 -6.10
C ALA A 15 4.93 10.78 -7.19
N TYR A 16 4.41 9.58 -7.01
CA TYR A 16 3.51 8.91 -7.95
C TYR A 16 2.27 8.41 -7.23
N THR A 17 1.13 8.53 -7.89
CA THR A 17 -0.13 7.93 -7.45
C THR A 17 -0.52 6.81 -8.40
N LEU A 18 -0.87 5.67 -7.83
CA LEU A 18 -1.36 4.49 -8.55
C LEU A 18 -2.78 4.21 -8.10
N SER A 19 -3.66 3.90 -9.04
CA SER A 19 -5.03 3.48 -8.73
C SER A 19 -5.42 2.24 -9.52
N TYR A 20 -6.13 1.35 -8.85
CA TYR A 20 -6.73 0.18 -9.47
C TYR A 20 -8.10 -0.05 -8.84
N VAL A 21 -9.16 0.23 -9.62
CA VAL A 21 -10.56 0.20 -9.17
C VAL A 21 -10.77 1.14 -7.98
N ASP A 22 -10.90 0.61 -6.78
CA ASP A 22 -11.10 1.29 -5.49
C ASP A 22 -9.83 1.37 -4.62
N ASN A 23 -8.72 0.78 -5.09
CA ASN A 23 -7.44 0.79 -4.39
C ASN A 23 -6.55 1.93 -4.88
N PHE A 24 -5.97 2.68 -3.93
CA PHE A 24 -5.02 3.75 -4.20
C PHE A 24 -3.70 3.49 -3.50
N ALA A 25 -2.60 3.78 -4.18
CA ALA A 25 -1.27 3.81 -3.59
C ALA A 25 -0.58 5.13 -3.95
N ILE A 26 0.08 5.73 -2.98
CA ILE A 26 0.92 6.92 -3.15
C ILE A 26 2.34 6.50 -2.84
N THR A 27 3.27 6.76 -3.73
CA THR A 27 4.69 6.49 -3.54
C THR A 27 5.48 7.79 -3.57
N VAL A 28 6.39 7.96 -2.63
CA VAL A 28 7.31 9.11 -2.55
C VAL A 28 8.74 8.59 -2.39
N THR A 29 9.66 9.16 -3.16
CA THR A 29 11.07 8.78 -3.14
C THR A 29 11.94 9.98 -2.84
N LEU A 30 12.32 10.18 -1.58
CA LEU A 30 13.26 11.19 -1.10
C LEU A 30 14.27 10.54 -0.16
N ASN A 31 15.26 11.34 0.28
CA ASN A 31 16.39 10.83 1.05
C ASN A 31 16.07 10.50 2.52
N LEU A 32 15.08 11.17 3.12
CA LEU A 32 14.74 11.05 4.53
C LEU A 32 13.30 10.55 4.72
N ALA A 33 13.11 9.58 5.60
CA ALA A 33 11.79 9.04 5.93
C ALA A 33 10.82 10.11 6.42
N LYS A 34 11.27 11.01 7.30
CA LYS A 34 10.47 12.13 7.82
C LYS A 34 9.95 13.05 6.71
N THR A 35 10.80 13.37 5.73
CA THR A 35 10.41 14.21 4.58
C THR A 35 9.46 13.46 3.66
N ASN A 36 9.67 12.15 3.47
CA ASN A 36 8.74 11.29 2.72
C ASN A 36 7.35 11.29 3.37
N CYS A 37 7.27 11.08 4.68
CA CYS A 37 5.99 11.07 5.40
C CYS A 37 5.26 12.40 5.26
N LYS A 38 5.93 13.53 5.47
CA LYS A 38 5.32 14.86 5.29
C LYS A 38 4.78 15.07 3.87
N LYS A 39 5.52 14.65 2.86
CA LYS A 39 5.06 14.74 1.47
C LYS A 39 3.88 13.81 1.19
N LEU A 40 3.90 12.59 1.73
CA LEU A 40 2.77 11.65 1.66
C LEU A 40 1.52 12.21 2.33
N GLU A 41 1.65 12.82 3.52
CA GLU A 41 0.54 13.49 4.23
C GLU A 41 -0.11 14.56 3.37
N GLY A 42 0.69 15.46 2.79
CA GLY A 42 0.19 16.53 1.93
C GLY A 42 -0.57 15.99 0.71
N ILE A 43 0.00 15.02 0.01
CA ILE A 43 -0.64 14.40 -1.17
C ILE A 43 -1.91 13.65 -0.78
N ALA A 44 -1.88 12.89 0.32
CA ALA A 44 -3.04 12.12 0.77
C ALA A 44 -4.19 13.02 1.21
N LEU A 45 -3.91 14.11 1.92
CA LEU A 45 -4.93 15.09 2.32
C LEU A 45 -5.54 15.79 1.11
N GLU A 46 -4.74 16.15 0.12
CA GLU A 46 -5.23 16.74 -1.13
C GLU A 46 -6.10 15.73 -1.91
N LEU A 47 -5.69 14.47 -1.98
CA LEU A 47 -6.46 13.40 -2.62
C LEU A 47 -7.80 13.19 -1.91
N ILE A 48 -7.81 13.16 -0.58
CA ILE A 48 -9.04 13.03 0.23
C ILE A 48 -9.97 14.22 0.00
N SER A 49 -9.44 15.44 -0.05
CA SER A 49 -10.23 16.65 -0.32
C SER A 49 -10.89 16.60 -1.70
N ARG A 50 -10.14 16.28 -2.75
CA ARG A 50 -10.67 16.13 -4.12
C ARG A 50 -11.70 15.01 -4.23
N ALA A 51 -11.48 13.90 -3.55
CA ALA A 51 -12.42 12.78 -3.51
C ALA A 51 -13.74 13.19 -2.84
N LYS A 52 -13.67 13.95 -1.75
CA LYS A 52 -14.84 14.47 -1.04
C LYS A 52 -15.68 15.40 -1.93
N GLU A 53 -15.04 16.27 -2.72
CA GLU A 53 -15.74 17.11 -3.71
C GLU A 53 -16.45 16.26 -4.77
N ALA A 54 -15.88 15.09 -5.11
CA ALA A 54 -16.46 14.12 -6.04
C ALA A 54 -17.42 13.11 -5.37
N THR A 55 -17.81 13.34 -4.12
CA THR A 55 -18.70 12.46 -3.33
C THR A 55 -18.10 11.05 -3.10
N ILE A 56 -16.79 10.92 -3.11
CA ILE A 56 -16.06 9.68 -2.84
C ILE A 56 -15.43 9.79 -1.46
N SER A 57 -15.59 8.75 -0.62
CA SER A 57 -14.95 8.68 0.69
C SER A 57 -13.86 7.61 0.73
N PHE A 58 -12.70 7.96 1.25
CA PHE A 58 -11.64 7.00 1.58
C PHE A 58 -11.78 6.51 3.02
N ASN A 59 -11.62 5.21 3.20
CA ASN A 59 -11.53 4.64 4.55
C ASN A 59 -10.08 4.75 5.06
N THR A 60 -9.80 5.82 5.79
CA THR A 60 -8.47 6.09 6.35
C THR A 60 -8.03 5.02 7.35
N SER A 61 -8.97 4.30 8.00
CA SER A 61 -8.63 3.21 8.93
C SER A 61 -8.02 1.99 8.24
N LYS A 62 -8.20 1.84 6.93
CA LYS A 62 -7.60 0.78 6.11
C LYS A 62 -6.28 1.21 5.43
N THR A 63 -5.84 2.43 5.67
CA THR A 63 -4.59 2.94 5.09
C THR A 63 -3.40 2.27 5.77
N GLU A 64 -2.45 1.82 4.97
CA GLU A 64 -1.23 1.18 5.42
C GLU A 64 -0.02 1.93 4.90
N LEU A 65 1.02 2.03 5.72
CA LEU A 65 2.30 2.65 5.38
C LEU A 65 3.41 1.61 5.38
N ILE A 66 4.24 1.63 4.37
CA ILE A 66 5.48 0.84 4.33
C ILE A 66 6.63 1.70 3.83
N HIS A 67 7.79 1.56 4.47
CA HIS A 67 9.05 2.15 4.01
C HIS A 67 9.89 1.10 3.29
N PHE A 68 10.22 1.34 2.03
CA PHE A 68 11.17 0.51 1.29
C PHE A 68 12.58 1.06 1.49
N HIS A 69 13.48 0.26 2.01
CA HIS A 69 14.86 0.67 2.31
C HIS A 69 15.85 -0.49 2.31
N ARG A 70 17.12 -0.19 2.08
CA ARG A 70 18.22 -1.18 2.14
C ARG A 70 18.94 -1.20 3.50
N LYS A 71 18.61 -0.30 4.42
CA LYS A 71 19.24 -0.21 5.75
C LYS A 71 18.90 -1.44 6.59
N ARG A 72 19.79 -1.79 7.53
CA ARG A 72 19.55 -2.90 8.49
C ARG A 72 18.59 -2.49 9.60
N THR A 73 18.54 -1.21 9.95
CA THR A 73 17.67 -0.64 10.98
C THR A 73 16.26 -0.45 10.47
N THR A 74 15.29 -0.69 11.33
CA THR A 74 13.87 -0.41 11.06
C THR A 74 13.63 1.11 11.00
N ILE A 75 12.75 1.54 10.12
CA ILE A 75 12.27 2.93 10.04
C ILE A 75 10.92 2.98 10.74
N GLU A 76 10.81 3.77 11.80
CA GLU A 76 9.62 3.87 12.64
C GLU A 76 8.78 5.12 12.38
N GLU A 77 9.19 5.97 11.43
CA GLU A 77 8.45 7.17 11.07
C GLU A 77 7.05 6.83 10.57
N GLY A 78 6.04 7.31 11.30
CA GLY A 78 4.63 7.16 10.95
C GLY A 78 4.11 8.31 10.10
N LEU A 79 2.85 8.21 9.72
CA LEU A 79 2.10 9.15 8.89
C LEU A 79 0.88 9.63 9.68
N LYS A 80 0.52 10.91 9.57
CA LYS A 80 -0.70 11.47 10.18
C LYS A 80 -1.68 11.91 9.10
N LEU A 81 -2.86 11.32 9.09
CA LEU A 81 -3.97 11.75 8.23
C LEU A 81 -5.10 12.32 9.10
N GLY A 82 -5.09 13.65 9.26
CA GLY A 82 -5.97 14.31 10.22
C GLY A 82 -5.68 13.84 11.65
N ASP A 83 -6.68 13.26 12.30
CA ASP A 83 -6.57 12.72 13.66
C ASP A 83 -6.10 11.25 13.71
N VAL A 84 -5.91 10.61 12.55
CA VAL A 84 -5.49 9.21 12.45
C VAL A 84 -3.99 9.12 12.30
N GLU A 85 -3.33 8.41 13.21
CA GLU A 85 -1.92 8.08 13.13
C GLU A 85 -1.74 6.69 12.50
N ILE A 86 -0.90 6.60 11.48
CA ILE A 86 -0.65 5.38 10.71
C ILE A 86 0.81 4.98 10.93
N PRO A 87 1.06 3.97 11.76
CA PRO A 87 2.41 3.45 11.97
C PRO A 87 2.90 2.68 10.73
N PRO A 88 4.21 2.65 10.48
CA PRO A 88 4.75 1.85 9.39
C PRO A 88 4.62 0.35 9.68
N LYS A 89 4.33 -0.43 8.64
CA LYS A 89 4.28 -1.89 8.70
C LYS A 89 5.48 -2.51 7.99
N PRO A 90 6.01 -3.63 8.48
CA PRO A 90 7.10 -4.35 7.80
C PRO A 90 6.61 -5.12 6.57
N LEU A 91 5.32 -5.38 6.48
CA LEU A 91 4.66 -6.11 5.41
C LEU A 91 3.30 -5.50 5.10
N VAL A 92 3.03 -5.23 3.84
CA VAL A 92 1.72 -4.80 3.35
C VAL A 92 1.27 -5.66 2.18
N ARG A 93 -0.05 -5.73 1.98
CA ARG A 93 -0.63 -6.44 0.83
C ARG A 93 -1.21 -5.43 -0.16
N TRP A 94 -0.67 -5.43 -1.37
CA TRP A 94 -1.17 -4.62 -2.47
C TRP A 94 -1.59 -5.51 -3.65
N LEU A 95 -2.86 -5.43 -4.06
CA LEU A 95 -3.44 -6.21 -5.18
C LEU A 95 -3.09 -7.71 -5.13
N GLY A 96 -3.12 -8.28 -3.93
CA GLY A 96 -2.81 -9.71 -3.72
C GLY A 96 -1.33 -10.04 -3.58
N VAL A 97 -0.42 -9.09 -3.79
CA VAL A 97 1.02 -9.25 -3.60
C VAL A 97 1.41 -8.78 -2.20
N PHE A 98 2.17 -9.57 -1.47
CA PHE A 98 2.74 -9.18 -0.18
C PHE A 98 4.11 -8.55 -0.42
N LEU A 99 4.25 -7.29 0.02
CA LEU A 99 5.45 -6.48 -0.14
C LEU A 99 6.10 -6.30 1.23
N ASP A 100 7.33 -6.77 1.36
CA ASP A 100 8.17 -6.51 2.54
C ASP A 100 9.05 -5.27 2.33
N SER A 101 9.52 -4.65 3.42
CA SER A 101 10.29 -3.40 3.40
C SER A 101 11.59 -3.47 2.57
N LYS A 102 12.09 -4.67 2.27
CA LYS A 102 13.30 -4.89 1.45
C LYS A 102 12.99 -5.42 0.05
N LEU A 103 11.70 -5.60 -0.28
CA LEU A 103 11.24 -6.17 -1.55
C LEU A 103 11.88 -7.52 -1.87
N THR A 104 12.08 -8.38 -0.86
CA THR A 104 12.61 -9.73 -1.05
C THR A 104 11.57 -10.70 -1.57
N PHE A 105 10.29 -10.39 -1.38
CA PHE A 105 9.13 -11.24 -1.71
C PHE A 105 9.13 -12.61 -1.00
N LYS A 106 10.01 -12.83 -0.03
CA LYS A 106 10.13 -14.11 0.66
C LYS A 106 8.79 -14.52 1.29
N GLN A 107 8.17 -13.64 2.05
CA GLN A 107 6.88 -13.92 2.70
C GLN A 107 5.76 -14.11 1.68
N HIS A 108 5.78 -13.38 0.57
CA HIS A 108 4.83 -13.60 -0.53
C HIS A 108 4.93 -15.03 -1.07
N VAL A 109 6.13 -15.48 -1.39
CA VAL A 109 6.38 -16.85 -1.90
C VAL A 109 5.96 -17.91 -0.89
N GLU A 110 6.32 -17.78 0.38
CA GLU A 110 5.94 -18.70 1.47
C GLU A 110 4.42 -18.82 1.60
N ILE A 111 3.69 -17.69 1.61
CA ILE A 111 2.22 -17.67 1.68
C ILE A 111 1.60 -18.35 0.44
N ARG A 112 2.13 -18.10 -0.77
CA ARG A 112 1.62 -18.71 -2.01
C ARG A 112 1.87 -20.21 -2.04
N ILE A 113 3.05 -20.67 -1.63
CA ILE A 113 3.37 -22.10 -1.52
C ILE A 113 2.43 -22.79 -0.53
N SER A 114 2.20 -22.21 0.64
CA SER A 114 1.30 -22.76 1.65
C SER A 114 -0.14 -22.92 1.11
N LYS A 115 -0.64 -21.91 0.41
CA LYS A 115 -1.97 -21.97 -0.23
C LYS A 115 -2.03 -23.03 -1.34
N ALA A 116 -1.00 -23.11 -2.17
CA ALA A 116 -0.93 -24.12 -3.24
C ALA A 116 -0.90 -25.55 -2.66
N LYS A 117 -0.12 -25.79 -1.59
CA LYS A 117 -0.12 -27.09 -0.89
C LYS A 117 -1.48 -27.43 -0.33
N ALA A 118 -2.16 -26.49 0.34
CA ALA A 118 -3.49 -26.70 0.89
C ALA A 118 -4.50 -27.07 -0.22
N ALA A 119 -4.51 -26.36 -1.34
CA ALA A 119 -5.35 -26.66 -2.49
C ALA A 119 -5.03 -28.03 -3.08
N PHE A 120 -3.74 -28.39 -3.24
CA PHE A 120 -3.32 -29.68 -3.72
C PHE A 120 -3.82 -30.83 -2.83
N TYR A 121 -3.71 -30.71 -1.51
CA TYR A 121 -4.22 -31.73 -0.58
C TYR A 121 -5.73 -31.89 -0.67
N LEU A 122 -6.48 -30.81 -0.86
CA LEU A 122 -7.94 -30.89 -1.07
C LEU A 122 -8.26 -31.64 -2.36
N ILE A 123 -7.62 -31.29 -3.47
CA ILE A 123 -7.83 -31.96 -4.78
C ILE A 123 -7.45 -33.45 -4.69
N ARG A 124 -6.33 -33.78 -4.05
CA ARG A 124 -5.89 -35.16 -3.86
C ARG A 124 -6.92 -36.01 -3.10
N ARG A 125 -7.56 -35.43 -2.06
CA ARG A 125 -8.62 -36.11 -1.32
C ARG A 125 -9.84 -36.38 -2.18
N LEU A 126 -10.18 -35.52 -3.13
CA LEU A 126 -11.27 -35.72 -4.08
C LEU A 126 -10.93 -36.75 -5.16
N GLY A 127 -9.66 -36.89 -5.52
CA GLY A 127 -9.20 -37.88 -6.52
C GLY A 127 -9.08 -39.32 -6.02
N ASN A 128 -9.20 -39.54 -4.72
CA ASN A 128 -9.20 -40.88 -4.10
C ASN A 128 -10.61 -41.45 -3.90
N ILE A 129 -11.57 -40.96 -4.65
CA ILE A 129 -12.95 -41.48 -4.69
C ILE A 129 -13.03 -42.58 -5.72
#